data_93868fffb27d8ddd584acb1c7fa6abc2
#
_entry.id   93868fffb27d8ddd584acb1c7fa6abc2
#
_cell.length_a   1.000
_cell.length_b   1.000
_cell.length_c   1.000
_cell.angle_alpha   90.00
_cell.angle_beta   90.00
_cell.angle_gamma   90.00
#
_symmetry.space_group_name_H-M   'P 1'
#
loop_
_entity.id
_entity.type
_entity.pdbx_description
1 polymer ?
#
loop_
_entity_poly.entity_id
_entity_poly.type
_entity_poly.pdbx_seq_one_letter_code
_entity_poly.pdbx_strand_id
1 'polypeptide(L)'
;MIAKTFQGLEEVLAQELTALGANEIEIGRRMVSFSGDKEMMYKANFCLRTAIRILKPIKHFTAKDADEVYEQIKAIRWEDYLDTDKTFAVDAVVFSEEFRHSKFVSYKVKDAIVDYFREKTGERPGVRVNKPDVLLNIHIAETKCTLSLDSSGESLHRRCLLYTSPSPR
;
A
#
# COMPACT_ATOMS: atom_id res chain seq x y z
N MET A 1 4.82 -1.71 -10.07
CA MET A 1 4.99 -1.47 -8.62
C MET A 1 5.19 0.01 -8.37
N ILE A 2 4.99 0.47 -7.14
CA ILE A 2 5.13 1.89 -6.77
C ILE A 2 6.04 1.98 -5.54
N ALA A 3 7.15 2.69 -5.67
CA ALA A 3 8.01 3.05 -4.55
C ALA A 3 7.64 4.46 -4.07
N LYS A 4 7.24 4.60 -2.81
CA LYS A 4 6.98 5.90 -2.17
C LYS A 4 8.28 6.48 -1.62
N THR A 5 8.43 7.81 -1.74
CA THR A 5 9.61 8.53 -1.23
C THR A 5 9.25 9.90 -0.66
N PHE A 6 10.23 10.59 -0.08
CA PHE A 6 10.08 12.00 0.30
C PHE A 6 10.18 12.89 -0.94
N GLN A 7 9.58 14.06 -0.83
CA GLN A 7 9.65 15.07 -1.90
C GLN A 7 11.12 15.51 -2.11
N GLY A 8 11.53 15.53 -3.38
CA GLY A 8 12.89 15.89 -3.79
C GLY A 8 13.87 14.71 -3.87
N LEU A 9 13.45 13.49 -3.51
CA LEU A 9 14.26 12.27 -3.64
C LEU A 9 13.80 11.36 -4.79
N GLU A 10 12.85 11.79 -5.58
CA GLU A 10 12.26 10.99 -6.64
C GLU A 10 13.30 10.58 -7.70
N GLU A 11 14.16 11.51 -8.11
CA GLU A 11 15.22 11.23 -9.09
C GLU A 11 16.28 10.27 -8.56
N VAL A 12 16.66 10.44 -7.28
CA VAL A 12 17.62 9.55 -6.62
C VAL A 12 17.04 8.14 -6.52
N LEU A 13 15.76 8.02 -6.15
CA LEU A 13 15.06 6.75 -6.11
C LEU A 13 14.97 6.08 -7.49
N ALA A 14 14.73 6.86 -8.54
CA ALA A 14 14.72 6.35 -9.92
C ALA A 14 16.10 5.80 -10.33
N GLN A 15 17.18 6.48 -9.95
CA GLN A 15 18.55 5.99 -10.19
C GLN A 15 18.83 4.69 -9.41
N GLU A 16 18.41 4.60 -8.14
CA GLU A 16 18.54 3.36 -7.36
C GLU A 16 17.77 2.19 -8.00
N LEU A 17 16.54 2.43 -8.50
CA LEU A 17 15.74 1.43 -9.20
C LEU A 17 16.38 0.99 -10.52
N THR A 18 16.93 1.93 -11.28
CA THR A 18 17.68 1.63 -12.50
C THR A 18 18.89 0.75 -12.22
N ALA A 19 19.65 1.07 -11.17
CA ALA A 19 20.81 0.28 -10.75
C ALA A 19 20.43 -1.14 -10.30
N LEU A 20 19.23 -1.35 -9.78
CA LEU A 20 18.70 -2.67 -9.43
C LEU A 20 18.18 -3.47 -10.63
N GLY A 21 18.06 -2.85 -11.83
CA GLY A 21 17.55 -3.47 -13.05
C GLY A 21 16.03 -3.43 -13.17
N ALA A 22 15.36 -2.48 -12.53
CA ALA A 22 13.93 -2.26 -12.70
C ALA A 22 13.64 -1.70 -14.11
N ASN A 23 12.48 -2.07 -14.67
CA ASN A 23 12.02 -1.60 -15.98
C ASN A 23 10.89 -0.57 -15.83
N GLU A 24 10.61 0.16 -16.93
CA GLU A 24 9.48 1.09 -17.03
C GLU A 24 9.41 2.06 -15.83
N ILE A 25 10.53 2.75 -15.58
CA ILE A 25 10.65 3.66 -14.45
C ILE A 25 10.02 5.00 -14.82
N GLU A 26 8.99 5.40 -14.08
CA GLU A 26 8.31 6.68 -14.24
C GLU A 26 8.32 7.45 -12.92
N ILE A 27 8.81 8.69 -13.00
CA ILE A 27 8.88 9.58 -11.84
C ILE A 27 7.54 10.30 -11.67
N GLY A 28 6.94 10.14 -10.50
CA GLY A 28 5.73 10.86 -10.09
C GLY A 28 5.99 11.72 -8.85
N ARG A 29 4.98 12.43 -8.39
CA ARG A 29 5.10 13.27 -7.18
C ARG A 29 5.19 12.38 -5.92
N ARG A 30 6.34 12.42 -5.24
CA ARG A 30 6.67 11.64 -4.02
C ARG A 30 6.57 10.13 -4.25
N MET A 31 6.77 9.69 -5.47
CA MET A 31 6.74 8.27 -5.83
C MET A 31 7.49 8.03 -7.14
N VAL A 32 7.90 6.79 -7.34
CA VAL A 32 8.42 6.28 -8.61
C VAL A 32 7.70 4.97 -8.91
N SER A 33 7.05 4.90 -10.08
CA SER A 33 6.50 3.64 -10.57
C SER A 33 7.54 2.86 -11.35
N PHE A 34 7.48 1.55 -11.29
CA PHE A 34 8.40 0.66 -11.98
C PHE A 34 7.76 -0.71 -12.22
N SER A 35 8.22 -1.40 -13.25
CA SER A 35 7.87 -2.78 -13.55
C SER A 35 8.94 -3.74 -13.05
N GLY A 36 8.51 -4.92 -12.63
CA GLY A 36 9.39 -5.99 -12.20
C GLY A 36 8.59 -7.17 -11.65
N ASP A 37 9.26 -8.28 -11.47
CA ASP A 37 8.71 -9.49 -10.90
C ASP A 37 8.73 -9.49 -9.35
N LYS A 38 8.43 -10.63 -8.76
CA LYS A 38 8.45 -10.81 -7.31
C LYS A 38 9.86 -10.68 -6.72
N GLU A 39 10.88 -11.11 -7.47
CA GLU A 39 12.28 -10.98 -7.07
C GLU A 39 12.68 -9.50 -7.01
N MET A 40 12.30 -8.72 -8.03
CA MET A 40 12.50 -7.26 -8.04
C MET A 40 11.82 -6.59 -6.85
N MET A 41 10.62 -7.02 -6.46
CA MET A 41 9.94 -6.48 -5.27
C MET A 41 10.75 -6.73 -4.00
N TYR A 42 11.32 -7.92 -3.81
CA TYR A 42 12.19 -8.22 -2.67
C TYR A 42 13.48 -7.42 -2.71
N LYS A 43 14.16 -7.34 -3.88
CA LYS A 43 15.36 -6.51 -4.06
C LYS A 43 15.09 -5.05 -3.74
N ALA A 44 13.97 -4.49 -4.23
CA ALA A 44 13.57 -3.13 -3.93
C ALA A 44 13.36 -2.90 -2.42
N ASN A 45 12.67 -3.80 -1.74
CA ASN A 45 12.48 -3.71 -0.29
C ASN A 45 13.80 -3.81 0.49
N PHE A 46 14.76 -4.56 0.01
CA PHE A 46 16.04 -4.79 0.70
C PHE A 46 17.08 -3.69 0.39
N CYS A 47 17.22 -3.30 -0.87
CA CYS A 47 18.34 -2.50 -1.34
C CYS A 47 18.05 -0.99 -1.39
N LEU A 48 16.79 -0.57 -1.64
CA LEU A 48 16.47 0.86 -1.79
C LEU A 48 16.66 1.61 -0.47
N ARG A 49 17.35 2.73 -0.52
CA ARG A 49 17.69 3.58 0.65
C ARG A 49 16.77 4.77 0.77
N THR A 50 16.28 5.31 -0.36
CA THR A 50 15.42 6.49 -0.42
C THR A 50 13.94 6.16 -0.44
N ALA A 51 13.58 4.88 -0.62
CA ALA A 51 12.20 4.41 -0.55
C ALA A 51 11.70 4.34 0.90
N ILE A 52 10.47 4.78 1.10
CA ILE A 52 9.76 4.68 2.38
C ILE A 52 8.90 3.41 2.41
N ARG A 53 8.24 3.11 1.29
CA ARG A 53 7.33 1.95 1.12
C ARG A 53 7.36 1.46 -0.32
N ILE A 54 7.19 0.15 -0.48
CA ILE A 54 7.01 -0.49 -1.79
C ILE A 54 5.59 -1.04 -1.85
N LEU A 55 4.80 -0.51 -2.77
CA LEU A 55 3.41 -0.87 -2.97
C LEU A 55 3.25 -1.72 -4.23
N LYS A 56 2.52 -2.82 -4.11
CA LYS A 56 2.09 -3.64 -5.24
C LYS A 56 0.64 -3.30 -5.55
N PRO A 57 0.34 -2.62 -6.68
CA PRO A 57 -1.04 -2.33 -7.08
C PRO A 57 -1.83 -3.63 -7.25
N ILE A 58 -3.03 -3.68 -6.68
CA ILE A 58 -4.00 -4.78 -6.81
C ILE A 58 -5.03 -4.41 -7.88
N LYS A 59 -5.62 -3.21 -7.76
CA LYS A 59 -6.70 -2.76 -8.63
C LYS A 59 -6.65 -1.25 -8.83
N HIS A 60 -6.84 -0.83 -10.09
CA HIS A 60 -7.13 0.55 -10.45
C HIS A 60 -8.61 0.66 -10.82
N PHE A 61 -9.29 1.65 -10.30
CA PHE A 61 -10.70 1.90 -10.59
C PHE A 61 -11.04 3.37 -10.43
N THR A 62 -12.22 3.76 -10.87
CA THR A 62 -12.73 5.11 -10.71
C THR A 62 -13.93 5.06 -9.77
N ALA A 63 -14.00 6.00 -8.84
CA ALA A 63 -15.13 6.16 -7.92
C ALA A 63 -15.37 7.65 -7.63
N LYS A 64 -16.61 8.04 -7.56
CA LYS A 64 -17.03 9.42 -7.27
C LYS A 64 -17.33 9.61 -5.79
N ASP A 65 -17.74 8.56 -5.12
CA ASP A 65 -18.08 8.55 -3.71
C ASP A 65 -17.57 7.29 -2.97
N ALA A 66 -17.74 7.29 -1.67
CA ALA A 66 -17.28 6.21 -0.82
C ALA A 66 -18.09 4.91 -0.97
N ASP A 67 -19.31 4.98 -1.47
CA ASP A 67 -20.15 3.80 -1.69
C ASP A 67 -19.72 3.10 -2.99
N GLU A 68 -19.36 3.83 -4.04
CA GLU A 68 -18.72 3.25 -5.22
C GLU A 68 -17.37 2.60 -4.86
N VAL A 69 -16.57 3.22 -3.98
CA VAL A 69 -15.34 2.61 -3.48
C VAL A 69 -15.65 1.28 -2.80
N TYR A 70 -16.65 1.23 -1.92
CA TYR A 70 -17.07 0.01 -1.22
C TYR A 70 -17.41 -1.11 -2.21
N GLU A 71 -18.26 -0.85 -3.22
CA GLU A 71 -18.65 -1.84 -4.22
C GLU A 71 -17.46 -2.36 -5.03
N GLN A 72 -16.55 -1.46 -5.47
CA GLN A 72 -15.37 -1.84 -6.22
C GLN A 72 -14.38 -2.67 -5.40
N ILE A 73 -14.26 -2.41 -4.11
CA ILE A 73 -13.42 -3.17 -3.19
C ILE A 73 -14.05 -4.53 -2.88
N LYS A 74 -15.36 -4.59 -2.64
CA LYS A 74 -16.08 -5.83 -2.39
C LYS A 74 -16.04 -6.79 -3.59
N ALA A 75 -15.95 -6.26 -4.81
CA ALA A 75 -15.85 -7.05 -6.03
C ALA A 75 -14.46 -7.71 -6.24
N ILE A 76 -13.47 -7.43 -5.38
CA ILE A 76 -12.14 -8.03 -5.45
C ILE A 76 -12.18 -9.43 -4.82
N ARG A 77 -11.46 -10.36 -5.42
CA ARG A 77 -11.27 -11.70 -4.86
C ARG A 77 -10.21 -11.65 -3.74
N TRP A 78 -10.68 -11.49 -2.51
CA TRP A 78 -9.81 -11.24 -1.36
C TRP A 78 -9.05 -12.48 -0.88
N GLU A 79 -9.50 -13.70 -1.20
CA GLU A 79 -8.81 -14.94 -0.82
C GLU A 79 -7.38 -15.02 -1.39
N ASP A 80 -7.09 -14.29 -2.47
CA ASP A 80 -5.76 -14.24 -3.07
C ASP A 80 -4.76 -13.39 -2.26
N TYR A 81 -5.24 -12.58 -1.33
CA TYR A 81 -4.45 -11.57 -0.60
C TYR A 81 -4.53 -11.71 0.92
N LEU A 82 -5.65 -12.18 1.44
CA LEU A 82 -5.96 -12.18 2.87
C LEU A 82 -6.71 -13.45 3.26
N ASP A 83 -6.38 -14.01 4.42
CA ASP A 83 -7.10 -15.11 5.06
C ASP A 83 -7.84 -14.62 6.31
N THR A 84 -8.85 -15.36 6.77
CA THR A 84 -9.61 -15.02 8.00
C THR A 84 -8.77 -15.03 9.26
N ASP A 85 -7.68 -15.82 9.28
CA ASP A 85 -6.75 -15.92 10.41
C ASP A 85 -5.76 -14.75 10.49
N LYS A 86 -5.66 -13.95 9.44
CA LYS A 86 -4.73 -12.83 9.38
C LYS A 86 -5.38 -11.52 9.79
N THR A 87 -4.56 -10.64 10.34
CA THR A 87 -4.95 -9.28 10.66
C THR A 87 -4.59 -8.32 9.53
N PHE A 88 -5.43 -7.33 9.28
CA PHE A 88 -5.14 -6.32 8.26
C PHE A 88 -5.40 -4.90 8.76
N ALA A 89 -4.80 -3.95 8.07
CA ALA A 89 -5.09 -2.53 8.21
C ALA A 89 -5.19 -1.86 6.84
N VAL A 90 -5.92 -0.76 6.78
CA VAL A 90 -6.07 0.07 5.59
C VAL A 90 -5.58 1.47 5.88
N ASP A 91 -4.63 1.92 5.09
CA ASP A 91 -4.13 3.29 5.06
C ASP A 91 -4.69 4.00 3.82
N ALA A 92 -5.28 5.17 4.00
CA ALA A 92 -5.90 5.93 2.93
C ALA A 92 -5.21 7.27 2.72
N VAL A 93 -4.81 7.53 1.50
CA VAL A 93 -4.24 8.81 1.05
C VAL A 93 -5.17 9.40 0.01
N VAL A 94 -5.77 10.53 0.33
CA VAL A 94 -6.81 11.16 -0.50
C VAL A 94 -6.37 12.55 -0.92
N PHE A 95 -6.42 12.80 -2.22
CA PHE A 95 -6.23 14.10 -2.89
C PHE A 95 -7.46 14.37 -3.76
N SER A 96 -8.58 14.72 -3.14
CA SER A 96 -9.83 14.98 -3.82
C SER A 96 -10.68 15.95 -2.99
N GLU A 97 -11.43 16.81 -3.66
CA GLU A 97 -12.40 17.68 -3.02
C GLU A 97 -13.68 16.93 -2.63
N GLU A 98 -14.02 15.86 -3.37
CA GLU A 98 -15.21 15.05 -3.13
C GLU A 98 -15.03 14.11 -1.91
N PHE A 99 -13.83 13.59 -1.73
CA PHE A 99 -13.48 12.71 -0.60
C PHE A 99 -12.84 13.51 0.54
N ARG A 100 -13.65 14.22 1.33
CA ARG A 100 -13.15 15.14 2.38
C ARG A 100 -12.42 14.45 3.55
N HIS A 101 -12.66 13.17 3.80
CA HIS A 101 -12.14 12.46 4.96
C HIS A 101 -11.47 11.13 4.59
N SER A 102 -10.14 11.09 4.59
CA SER A 102 -9.37 9.87 4.33
C SER A 102 -9.69 8.73 5.30
N LYS A 103 -9.96 9.05 6.57
CA LYS A 103 -10.38 8.05 7.58
C LYS A 103 -11.70 7.37 7.21
N PHE A 104 -12.66 8.12 6.67
CA PHE A 104 -13.94 7.56 6.24
C PHE A 104 -13.76 6.58 5.09
N VAL A 105 -12.91 6.93 4.10
CA VAL A 105 -12.56 6.02 3.01
C VAL A 105 -11.90 4.74 3.55
N SER A 106 -10.96 4.85 4.48
CA SER A 106 -10.30 3.67 5.06
C SER A 106 -11.29 2.75 5.80
N TYR A 107 -12.28 3.32 6.48
CA TYR A 107 -13.35 2.54 7.12
C TYR A 107 -14.23 1.83 6.10
N LYS A 108 -14.65 2.51 5.02
CA LYS A 108 -15.45 1.90 3.95
C LYS A 108 -14.71 0.76 3.26
N VAL A 109 -13.41 0.91 2.97
CA VAL A 109 -12.59 -0.17 2.41
C VAL A 109 -12.51 -1.35 3.38
N LYS A 110 -12.27 -1.08 4.67
CA LYS A 110 -12.25 -2.11 5.71
C LYS A 110 -13.58 -2.86 5.79
N ASP A 111 -14.71 -2.13 5.81
CA ASP A 111 -16.03 -2.71 5.92
C ASP A 111 -16.34 -3.59 4.68
N ALA A 112 -15.97 -3.15 3.46
CA ALA A 112 -16.11 -3.94 2.24
C ALA A 112 -15.36 -5.27 2.30
N ILE A 113 -14.15 -5.28 2.85
CA ILE A 113 -13.35 -6.50 3.01
C ILE A 113 -13.98 -7.43 4.06
N VAL A 114 -14.38 -6.89 5.20
CA VAL A 114 -15.01 -7.65 6.29
C VAL A 114 -16.32 -8.28 5.81
N ASP A 115 -17.16 -7.50 5.11
CA ASP A 115 -18.44 -7.98 4.59
C ASP A 115 -18.25 -9.05 3.51
N TYR A 116 -17.23 -8.91 2.65
CA TYR A 116 -16.88 -9.94 1.68
C TYR A 116 -16.61 -11.31 2.34
N PHE A 117 -15.75 -11.34 3.37
CA PHE A 117 -15.46 -12.58 4.08
C PHE A 117 -16.66 -13.09 4.87
N ARG A 118 -17.39 -12.19 5.53
CA ARG A 118 -18.59 -12.55 6.31
C ARG A 118 -19.67 -13.22 5.44
N GLU A 119 -19.90 -12.72 4.25
CA GLU A 119 -20.87 -13.29 3.31
C GLU A 119 -20.41 -14.65 2.77
N LYS A 120 -19.09 -14.84 2.59
CA LYS A 120 -18.54 -16.05 1.98
C LYS A 120 -18.24 -17.17 2.96
N THR A 121 -17.69 -16.84 4.12
CA THR A 121 -17.18 -17.81 5.11
C THR A 121 -17.94 -17.78 6.43
N GLY A 122 -18.76 -16.74 6.68
CA GLY A 122 -19.39 -16.50 7.98
C GLY A 122 -18.44 -15.91 9.02
N GLU A 123 -17.14 -15.86 8.74
CA GLU A 123 -16.08 -15.33 9.59
C GLU A 123 -15.58 -14.00 9.09
N ARG A 124 -14.85 -13.27 9.91
CA ARG A 124 -14.23 -12.00 9.52
C ARG A 124 -12.76 -11.97 9.87
N PRO A 125 -11.88 -11.44 8.98
CA PRO A 125 -10.48 -11.21 9.32
C PRO A 125 -10.35 -10.17 10.43
N GLY A 126 -9.33 -10.31 11.26
CA GLY A 126 -9.04 -9.37 12.33
C GLY A 126 -8.55 -8.02 11.78
N VAL A 127 -9.00 -6.91 12.38
CA VAL A 127 -8.49 -5.58 12.06
C VAL A 127 -7.50 -5.15 13.13
N ARG A 128 -6.26 -4.86 12.73
CA ARG A 128 -5.21 -4.46 13.66
C ARG A 128 -4.39 -3.31 13.08
N VAL A 129 -4.44 -2.16 13.74
CA VAL A 129 -3.74 -0.94 13.30
C VAL A 129 -2.23 -1.04 13.52
N ASN A 130 -1.82 -1.63 14.66
CA ASN A 130 -0.41 -1.77 15.00
C ASN A 130 0.10 -3.15 14.57
N LYS A 131 1.10 -3.18 13.71
CA LYS A 131 1.73 -4.39 13.15
C LYS A 131 0.70 -5.39 12.60
N PRO A 132 -0.11 -4.99 11.59
CA PRO A 132 -0.99 -5.92 10.89
C PRO A 132 -0.15 -6.91 10.09
N ASP A 133 -0.72 -8.10 9.82
CA ASP A 133 -0.09 -9.08 8.92
C ASP A 133 -0.13 -8.60 7.47
N VAL A 134 -1.20 -7.91 7.10
CA VAL A 134 -1.41 -7.33 5.77
C VAL A 134 -1.75 -5.85 5.89
N LEU A 135 -0.94 -5.00 5.25
CA LEU A 135 -1.22 -3.57 5.14
C LEU A 135 -1.66 -3.23 3.73
N LEU A 136 -2.84 -2.65 3.61
CA LEU A 136 -3.40 -2.17 2.36
C LEU A 136 -3.29 -0.66 2.29
N ASN A 137 -3.03 -0.14 1.11
CA ASN A 137 -3.00 1.30 0.86
C ASN A 137 -3.98 1.63 -0.26
N ILE A 138 -4.91 2.53 0.01
CA ILE A 138 -5.76 3.12 -1.01
C ILE A 138 -5.33 4.55 -1.28
N HIS A 139 -5.02 4.85 -2.53
CA HIS A 139 -4.70 6.19 -3.01
C HIS A 139 -5.80 6.68 -3.90
N ILE A 140 -6.36 7.85 -3.58
CA ILE A 140 -7.40 8.52 -4.37
C ILE A 140 -6.85 9.86 -4.84
N ALA A 141 -6.83 10.04 -6.16
CA ALA A 141 -6.52 11.31 -6.81
C ALA A 141 -7.74 11.71 -7.65
N GLU A 142 -8.45 12.74 -7.21
CA GLU A 142 -9.76 13.14 -7.72
C GLU A 142 -10.73 11.95 -7.67
N THR A 143 -11.07 11.35 -8.81
CA THR A 143 -11.92 10.15 -8.95
C THR A 143 -11.14 8.87 -9.20
N LYS A 144 -9.82 8.96 -9.43
CA LYS A 144 -8.97 7.80 -9.72
C LYS A 144 -8.50 7.15 -8.44
N CYS A 145 -8.87 5.90 -8.25
CA CYS A 145 -8.55 5.11 -7.07
C CYS A 145 -7.55 4.00 -7.42
N THR A 146 -6.54 3.85 -6.60
CA THR A 146 -5.57 2.76 -6.69
C THR A 146 -5.50 2.04 -5.36
N LEU A 147 -5.91 0.79 -5.33
CA LEU A 147 -5.71 -0.10 -4.18
C LEU A 147 -4.40 -0.86 -4.37
N SER A 148 -3.57 -0.86 -3.34
CA SER A 148 -2.27 -1.53 -3.36
C SER A 148 -2.03 -2.31 -2.07
N LEU A 149 -1.27 -3.40 -2.20
CA LEU A 149 -0.70 -4.13 -1.07
C LEU A 149 0.64 -3.48 -0.70
N ASP A 150 0.85 -3.17 0.56
CA ASP A 150 2.14 -2.73 1.08
C ASP A 150 3.03 -3.95 1.35
N SER A 151 4.11 -4.07 0.59
CA SER A 151 5.07 -5.18 0.73
C SER A 151 6.19 -4.90 1.74
N SER A 152 6.23 -3.70 2.30
CA SER A 152 7.33 -3.25 3.15
C SER A 152 7.12 -3.56 4.63
N GLY A 153 5.87 -3.75 5.06
CA GLY A 153 5.52 -3.88 6.48
C GLY A 153 5.74 -2.57 7.24
N GLU A 154 6.85 -2.44 7.94
CA GLU A 154 7.25 -1.16 8.54
C GLU A 154 7.88 -0.22 7.51
N SER A 155 7.88 1.07 7.83
CA SER A 155 8.47 2.07 6.94
C SER A 155 9.98 1.83 6.75
N LEU A 156 10.43 1.73 5.49
CA LEU A 156 11.78 1.27 5.13
C LEU A 156 12.91 2.19 5.67
N HIS A 157 12.63 3.46 5.93
CA HIS A 157 13.62 4.38 6.52
C HIS A 157 14.00 4.01 7.96
N ARG A 158 13.22 3.13 8.63
CA ARG A 158 13.50 2.64 9.98
C ARG A 158 14.39 1.40 10.03
N ARG A 159 14.91 0.94 8.91
CA ARG A 159 15.80 -0.24 8.81
C ARG A 159 17.24 0.01 9.28
N CYS A 160 17.52 1.10 9.94
CA CYS A 160 18.88 1.38 10.43
C CYS A 160 19.24 0.42 11.58
N LEU A 161 20.39 -0.22 11.49
CA LEU A 161 20.94 -1.08 12.55
C LEU A 161 21.09 -0.34 13.90
N LEU A 162 21.25 0.97 13.87
CA LEU A 162 21.34 1.81 15.07
C LEU A 162 20.01 1.91 15.84
N TYR A 163 18.87 1.66 15.19
CA TYR A 163 17.55 1.65 15.86
C TYR A 163 17.27 0.36 16.64
N THR A 164 17.98 -0.73 16.34
CA THR A 164 17.82 -2.02 16.98
C THR A 164 18.88 -2.30 18.05
N SER A 165 19.90 -1.48 18.13
CA SER A 165 20.92 -1.56 19.16
C SER A 165 20.45 -0.86 20.44
N PRO A 166 20.37 -1.53 21.60
CA PRO A 166 20.10 -0.85 22.85
C PRO A 166 21.22 0.18 23.07
N SER A 167 20.82 1.42 23.33
CA SER A 167 21.77 2.48 23.69
C SER A 167 22.58 1.99 24.91
N PRO A 168 23.91 2.00 24.85
CA PRO A 168 24.71 1.71 26.05
C PRO A 168 24.37 2.76 27.09
N ARG A 169 23.90 2.30 28.25
CA ARG A 169 23.68 3.14 29.43
C ARG A 169 25.00 3.43 30.09
#